data_99ec8ccf01805dca13d8d8c1739058b3
#
_entry.id   99ec8ccf01805dca13d8d8c1739058b3
#
_cell.length_a   1.000
_cell.length_b   1.000
_cell.length_c   1.000
_cell.angle_alpha   90.00
_cell.angle_beta   90.00
_cell.angle_gamma   90.00
#
_symmetry.space_group_name_H-M   'P 1'
#
loop_
_entity.id
_entity.type
_entity.pdbx_description
1 polymer ?
#
loop_
_entity_poly.entity_id
_entity_poly.type
_entity_poly.pdbx_seq_one_letter_code
_entity_poly.pdbx_strand_id
1 'polypeptide(L)'
;MNLNIICSHKQKSKAPTLIHLNWYTLLLAALLTLSVSSVYSEAQPAHLKLWYNEPAEDWMTEALPIGNGYMGAMFFGGVDEERIQFTEESLWAGGPGSHPDYNFGLREHAHKYLPEVRRLLNEGKPEAAHALAARELTGVIHRKENSTLDFGDYGAQLTMGDLYIGIEHEGEISDYHRELDLQQSIGQVSYREGDVIHRRIYFGSYPRRTLVYRFENSASGGRTYRIRFDIPHVRLEERLKNNVYVLKGEVADNGMPFEIQLGIRTDAEGVRFYEGKLIIDGARTLTLLHTASTGYQNEFPRYSGRDYEAVNDRTAEGWSGVTWREMSNEHIEDYRELFSRVSLRLDGPDRAEIPTDARLQRYVQGDLDLGLEVLFFQYGRYLMISGSRPGTLPLTLQGKWNHSMNPPWANDYHMNINQQMLYWPAEVTGLPESHEPLFGYIKELVQPGELAAREFFGARGWVVNTMNNAFGYT
;
A
#
# COMPACT_ATOMS: atom_id res chain seq x y z
N MET A 1 25.76 2.64 -22.80
CA MET A 1 24.48 2.21 -22.23
C MET A 1 23.39 3.01 -22.92
N ASN A 2 22.63 2.41 -23.84
CA ASN A 2 21.52 3.09 -24.51
C ASN A 2 20.26 2.86 -23.69
N LEU A 3 19.75 3.92 -23.09
CA LEU A 3 18.50 3.92 -22.31
C LEU A 3 17.37 4.28 -23.28
N ASN A 4 16.49 3.32 -23.58
CA ASN A 4 15.30 3.58 -24.39
C ASN A 4 14.05 3.59 -23.50
N ILE A 5 13.54 4.79 -23.18
CA ILE A 5 12.26 4.97 -22.48
C ILE A 5 11.21 5.29 -23.54
N ILE A 6 10.18 4.43 -23.66
CA ILE A 6 9.08 4.63 -24.62
C ILE A 6 7.82 5.02 -23.83
N CYS A 7 7.38 6.28 -24.00
CA CYS A 7 6.06 6.75 -23.53
C CYS A 7 5.04 6.69 -24.66
N SER A 8 3.96 5.92 -24.52
CA SER A 8 2.87 5.89 -25.51
C SER A 8 1.75 6.85 -25.11
N HIS A 9 1.63 7.97 -25.84
CA HIS A 9 0.47 8.86 -25.73
C HIS A 9 -0.59 8.49 -26.79
N LYS A 10 -1.79 8.13 -26.38
CA LYS A 10 -2.95 7.99 -27.27
C LYS A 10 -3.53 9.37 -27.60
N GLN A 11 -3.19 9.91 -28.76
CA GLN A 11 -3.89 11.05 -29.37
C GLN A 11 -5.10 10.57 -30.19
N LYS A 12 -6.28 11.12 -29.92
CA LYS A 12 -7.49 10.92 -30.76
C LYS A 12 -7.31 11.63 -32.11
N SER A 13 -7.23 10.86 -33.21
CA SER A 13 -7.14 11.40 -34.55
C SER A 13 -8.51 11.67 -35.18
N LYS A 14 -8.65 12.86 -35.80
CA LYS A 14 -9.75 13.21 -36.71
C LYS A 14 -9.47 12.56 -38.08
N ALA A 15 -10.53 12.06 -38.73
CA ALA A 15 -10.46 11.38 -40.00
C ALA A 15 -9.93 12.29 -41.15
N PRO A 16 -9.10 11.78 -42.05
CA PRO A 16 -8.65 12.54 -43.20
C PRO A 16 -9.45 12.23 -44.48
N THR A 17 -9.55 13.25 -45.28
CA THR A 17 -10.16 13.32 -46.62
C THR A 17 -9.42 12.40 -47.62
N LEU A 18 -10.17 11.68 -48.48
CA LEU A 18 -9.65 10.82 -49.51
C LEU A 18 -8.87 11.61 -50.61
N ILE A 19 -7.61 11.22 -50.78
CA ILE A 19 -6.76 11.66 -51.89
C ILE A 19 -6.53 10.45 -52.81
N HIS A 20 -6.84 10.59 -54.13
CA HIS A 20 -6.57 9.57 -55.13
C HIS A 20 -5.05 9.38 -55.33
N LEU A 21 -4.51 8.24 -54.97
CA LEU A 21 -3.14 7.83 -55.22
C LEU A 21 -3.05 6.89 -56.45
N ASN A 22 -2.05 7.13 -57.31
CA ASN A 22 -1.76 6.41 -58.54
C ASN A 22 -1.05 5.06 -58.24
N TRP A 23 -1.30 4.01 -58.97
CA TRP A 23 -0.84 2.63 -58.75
C TRP A 23 0.69 2.46 -58.56
N TYR A 24 1.50 3.34 -59.16
CA TYR A 24 2.97 3.33 -58.99
C TYR A 24 3.44 3.74 -57.60
N THR A 25 2.71 4.61 -56.91
CA THR A 25 3.00 5.01 -55.51
C THR A 25 2.65 3.92 -54.52
N LEU A 26 1.66 3.08 -54.82
CA LEU A 26 1.29 1.93 -53.96
C LEU A 26 2.32 0.80 -54.02
N LEU A 27 2.97 0.56 -55.18
CA LEU A 27 4.03 -0.45 -55.31
C LEU A 27 5.33 -0.02 -54.61
N LEU A 28 5.70 1.27 -54.62
CA LEU A 28 6.86 1.77 -53.88
C LEU A 28 6.61 1.78 -52.36
N ALA A 29 5.40 2.09 -51.93
CA ALA A 29 5.03 2.04 -50.50
C ALA A 29 5.01 0.58 -49.99
N ALA A 30 4.56 -0.38 -50.80
CA ALA A 30 4.57 -1.80 -50.44
C ALA A 30 5.99 -2.40 -50.37
N LEU A 31 6.92 -1.94 -51.21
CA LEU A 31 8.33 -2.34 -51.17
C LEU A 31 9.10 -1.70 -49.99
N LEU A 32 8.74 -0.49 -49.57
CA LEU A 32 9.30 0.17 -48.40
C LEU A 32 8.73 -0.40 -47.07
N THR A 33 7.49 -0.89 -47.06
CA THR A 33 6.91 -1.56 -45.90
C THR A 33 7.46 -2.98 -45.72
N LEU A 34 7.87 -3.68 -46.78
CA LEU A 34 8.50 -5.00 -46.68
C LEU A 34 9.97 -4.95 -46.23
N SER A 35 10.64 -3.81 -46.34
CA SER A 35 12.03 -3.65 -45.88
C SER A 35 12.16 -3.09 -44.44
N VAL A 36 11.08 -2.60 -43.83
CA VAL A 36 11.05 -2.12 -42.42
C VAL A 36 10.50 -3.17 -41.44
N SER A 37 9.89 -4.26 -41.95
CA SER A 37 9.28 -5.30 -41.10
C SER A 37 10.28 -6.32 -40.51
N SER A 38 11.60 -6.14 -40.66
CA SER A 38 12.56 -7.16 -40.26
C SER A 38 13.52 -6.81 -39.13
N VAL A 39 13.21 -5.80 -38.29
CA VAL A 39 14.07 -5.49 -37.11
C VAL A 39 13.30 -5.22 -35.83
N TYR A 40 12.00 -5.38 -35.80
CA TYR A 40 11.33 -5.51 -34.51
C TYR A 40 11.20 -7.02 -34.21
N SER A 41 12.28 -7.63 -33.68
CA SER A 41 12.15 -8.80 -32.85
C SER A 41 11.15 -8.39 -31.75
N GLU A 42 9.98 -9.05 -31.69
CA GLU A 42 9.14 -8.97 -30.53
C GLU A 42 10.04 -9.34 -29.35
N ALA A 43 10.44 -8.29 -28.61
CA ALA A 43 11.17 -8.50 -27.37
C ALA A 43 10.28 -9.36 -26.52
N GLN A 44 10.74 -10.54 -26.11
CA GLN A 44 10.03 -11.32 -25.10
C GLN A 44 9.72 -10.39 -23.93
N PRO A 45 8.46 -10.36 -23.45
CA PRO A 45 8.13 -9.52 -22.32
C PRO A 45 9.08 -9.87 -21.18
N ALA A 46 9.73 -8.86 -20.61
CA ALA A 46 10.56 -9.05 -19.43
C ALA A 46 9.76 -9.82 -18.40
N HIS A 47 10.34 -10.84 -17.79
CA HIS A 47 9.71 -11.60 -16.74
C HIS A 47 9.65 -10.73 -15.47
N LEU A 48 8.63 -9.86 -15.38
CA LEU A 48 8.46 -8.92 -14.27
C LEU A 48 7.78 -9.60 -13.09
N LYS A 49 8.46 -10.59 -12.52
CA LYS A 49 8.02 -11.37 -11.36
C LYS A 49 9.08 -11.40 -10.27
N LEU A 50 8.66 -11.12 -9.05
CA LEU A 50 9.41 -11.56 -7.87
C LEU A 50 8.91 -12.97 -7.56
N TRP A 51 9.81 -13.95 -7.42
CA TRP A 51 9.41 -15.31 -7.09
C TRP A 51 10.41 -16.04 -6.20
N TYR A 52 9.90 -17.00 -5.44
CA TYR A 52 10.60 -17.75 -4.40
C TYR A 52 10.12 -19.19 -4.38
N ASN A 53 10.96 -20.09 -3.93
CA ASN A 53 10.67 -21.52 -3.77
C ASN A 53 10.39 -21.92 -2.31
N GLU A 54 10.27 -20.93 -1.42
CA GLU A 54 9.98 -21.11 0.01
C GLU A 54 8.96 -20.08 0.50
N PRO A 55 8.18 -20.39 1.56
CA PRO A 55 7.38 -19.41 2.28
C PRO A 55 8.26 -18.28 2.86
N ALA A 56 7.65 -17.14 3.15
CA ALA A 56 8.31 -16.06 3.89
C ALA A 56 8.23 -16.34 5.40
N GLU A 57 9.32 -16.05 6.11
CA GLU A 57 9.38 -16.01 7.57
C GLU A 57 9.47 -14.57 8.08
N ASP A 58 10.22 -13.71 7.40
CA ASP A 58 10.46 -12.33 7.76
C ASP A 58 9.57 -11.35 6.97
N TRP A 59 8.92 -10.45 7.70
CA TRP A 59 8.02 -9.46 7.13
C TRP A 59 8.71 -8.48 6.19
N MET A 60 9.91 -8.03 6.55
CA MET A 60 10.61 -6.93 5.87
C MET A 60 11.39 -7.40 4.63
N THR A 61 11.94 -8.60 4.68
CA THR A 61 12.89 -9.08 3.67
C THR A 61 12.30 -10.15 2.74
N GLU A 62 11.18 -10.79 3.11
CA GLU A 62 10.68 -11.97 2.39
C GLU A 62 9.21 -11.89 2.01
N ALA A 63 8.35 -11.29 2.85
CA ALA A 63 6.92 -11.18 2.56
C ALA A 63 6.66 -10.29 1.34
N LEU A 64 5.59 -10.57 0.60
CA LEU A 64 5.26 -9.85 -0.64
C LEU A 64 4.07 -8.91 -0.46
N PRO A 65 4.20 -7.64 -0.87
CA PRO A 65 3.16 -6.63 -0.71
C PRO A 65 2.05 -6.75 -1.75
N ILE A 66 0.82 -6.50 -1.33
CA ILE A 66 -0.31 -6.13 -2.19
C ILE A 66 -0.98 -4.87 -1.62
N GLY A 67 -1.70 -4.12 -2.44
CA GLY A 67 -2.38 -2.91 -1.97
C GLY A 67 -3.39 -2.36 -2.97
N ASN A 68 -4.29 -1.52 -2.45
CA ASN A 68 -5.33 -0.87 -3.25
C ASN A 68 -5.43 0.64 -2.98
N GLY A 69 -4.37 1.25 -2.42
CA GLY A 69 -4.33 2.65 -2.03
C GLY A 69 -4.94 2.93 -0.66
N TYR A 70 -6.04 2.29 -0.28
CA TYR A 70 -6.68 2.41 1.03
C TYR A 70 -6.12 1.45 2.07
N MET A 71 -5.79 0.26 1.62
CA MET A 71 -5.21 -0.81 2.44
C MET A 71 -3.95 -1.36 1.78
N GLY A 72 -2.98 -1.71 2.60
CA GLY A 72 -1.84 -2.52 2.23
C GLY A 72 -1.86 -3.85 2.98
N ALA A 73 -1.37 -4.91 2.36
CA ALA A 73 -1.15 -6.19 3.04
C ALA A 73 0.12 -6.86 2.55
N MET A 74 0.70 -7.70 3.42
CA MET A 74 1.87 -8.52 3.14
C MET A 74 1.46 -9.99 3.28
N PHE A 75 1.63 -10.80 2.23
CA PHE A 75 1.36 -12.23 2.28
C PHE A 75 2.66 -13.04 2.37
N PHE A 76 2.63 -14.08 3.19
CA PHE A 76 3.81 -14.90 3.52
C PHE A 76 3.88 -16.19 2.72
N GLY A 77 2.76 -16.73 2.31
CA GLY A 77 2.69 -18.00 1.58
C GLY A 77 2.91 -19.22 2.47
N GLY A 78 2.72 -19.12 3.77
CA GLY A 78 2.88 -20.25 4.71
C GLY A 78 1.97 -21.41 4.34
N VAL A 79 2.50 -22.64 4.39
CA VAL A 79 1.76 -23.83 3.93
C VAL A 79 0.66 -24.21 4.90
N ASP A 80 0.99 -24.51 6.15
CA ASP A 80 0.06 -24.97 7.19
C ASP A 80 -0.79 -23.82 7.74
N GLU A 81 -0.22 -22.61 7.80
CA GLU A 81 -0.89 -21.40 8.18
C GLU A 81 -0.41 -20.23 7.31
N GLU A 82 -1.29 -19.67 6.50
CA GLU A 82 -1.04 -18.42 5.81
C GLU A 82 -1.18 -17.26 6.78
N ARG A 83 -0.20 -16.35 6.75
CA ARG A 83 -0.24 -15.08 7.44
C ARG A 83 -0.41 -13.95 6.42
N ILE A 84 -1.37 -13.08 6.66
CA ILE A 84 -1.58 -11.85 5.90
C ILE A 84 -1.59 -10.70 6.88
N GLN A 85 -0.47 -9.99 7.00
CA GLN A 85 -0.39 -8.77 7.78
C GLN A 85 -1.02 -7.64 6.98
N PHE A 86 -1.81 -6.76 7.61
CA PHE A 86 -2.50 -5.69 6.89
C PHE A 86 -2.57 -4.37 7.66
N THR A 87 -2.76 -3.31 6.91
CA THR A 87 -2.82 -1.93 7.37
C THR A 87 -3.93 -1.20 6.63
N GLU A 88 -4.64 -0.31 7.32
CA GLU A 88 -5.56 0.66 6.73
C GLU A 88 -4.94 2.07 6.87
N GLU A 89 -5.04 2.89 5.84
CA GLU A 89 -4.28 4.14 5.70
C GLU A 89 -4.54 5.18 6.79
N SER A 90 -5.73 5.17 7.38
CA SER A 90 -6.17 6.16 8.36
C SER A 90 -6.15 5.66 9.81
N LEU A 91 -5.60 4.47 10.05
CA LEU A 91 -5.45 3.92 11.40
C LEU A 91 -4.21 4.51 12.08
N TRP A 92 -4.42 5.57 12.84
CA TRP A 92 -3.35 6.29 13.53
C TRP A 92 -3.60 6.39 15.04
N ALA A 93 -2.52 6.30 15.85
CA ALA A 93 -2.50 6.78 17.23
C ALA A 93 -2.23 8.28 17.26
N GLY A 94 -2.32 8.89 18.41
CA GLY A 94 -2.14 10.32 18.60
C GLY A 94 -3.32 11.15 18.11
N GLY A 95 -3.09 12.42 17.89
CA GLY A 95 -4.11 13.35 17.41
C GLY A 95 -5.19 13.69 18.43
N PRO A 96 -6.31 14.28 17.98
CA PRO A 96 -7.44 14.61 18.84
C PRO A 96 -7.97 13.38 19.60
N GLY A 97 -8.14 13.53 20.92
CA GLY A 97 -8.58 12.43 21.81
C GLY A 97 -7.43 11.65 22.46
N SER A 98 -6.20 11.75 22.00
CA SER A 98 -5.06 11.06 22.60
C SER A 98 -4.61 11.69 23.92
N HIS A 99 -4.70 13.01 24.08
CA HIS A 99 -4.37 13.73 25.30
C HIS A 99 -5.32 14.92 25.52
N PRO A 100 -5.71 15.26 26.77
CA PRO A 100 -6.58 16.41 27.03
C PRO A 100 -6.02 17.75 26.55
N ASP A 101 -4.70 17.90 26.58
CA ASP A 101 -4.00 19.12 26.19
C ASP A 101 -3.48 19.05 24.74
N TYR A 102 -3.96 18.11 23.91
CA TYR A 102 -3.57 18.03 22.50
C TYR A 102 -3.87 19.33 21.76
N ASN A 103 -2.86 19.89 21.11
CA ASN A 103 -2.94 21.19 20.44
C ASN A 103 -2.22 21.25 19.09
N PHE A 104 -2.13 20.13 18.37
CA PHE A 104 -1.43 20.00 17.08
C PHE A 104 0.08 20.26 17.17
N GLY A 105 0.68 20.07 18.36
CA GLY A 105 2.08 20.36 18.58
C GLY A 105 2.43 21.84 18.68
N LEU A 106 1.44 22.73 18.70
CA LEU A 106 1.66 24.17 18.73
C LEU A 106 2.17 24.61 20.12
N ARG A 107 3.00 25.64 20.10
CA ARG A 107 3.37 26.40 21.29
C ARG A 107 2.85 27.83 21.13
N GLU A 108 1.86 28.19 21.92
CA GLU A 108 1.24 29.52 21.84
C GLU A 108 2.27 30.64 22.04
N HIS A 109 2.23 31.62 21.14
CA HIS A 109 3.08 32.81 21.18
C HIS A 109 4.59 32.55 21.17
N ALA A 110 5.05 31.40 20.70
CA ALA A 110 6.47 31.06 20.61
C ALA A 110 7.31 32.10 19.87
N HIS A 111 6.72 32.76 18.88
CA HIS A 111 7.37 33.82 18.09
C HIS A 111 7.96 34.96 18.94
N LYS A 112 7.44 35.19 20.17
CA LYS A 112 7.94 36.23 21.08
C LYS A 112 9.41 36.00 21.50
N TYR A 113 9.87 34.75 21.42
CA TYR A 113 11.26 34.37 21.76
C TYR A 113 12.24 34.52 20.58
N LEU A 114 11.76 34.65 19.35
CA LEU A 114 12.61 34.79 18.15
C LEU A 114 13.59 35.95 18.20
N PRO A 115 13.23 37.20 18.67
CA PRO A 115 14.18 38.29 18.79
C PRO A 115 15.32 37.97 19.74
N GLU A 116 15.02 37.27 20.85
CA GLU A 116 16.06 36.92 21.83
C GLU A 116 16.97 35.82 21.31
N VAL A 117 16.46 34.80 20.62
CA VAL A 117 17.29 33.79 19.93
C VAL A 117 18.24 34.46 18.93
N ARG A 118 17.71 35.38 18.10
CA ARG A 118 18.55 36.14 17.13
C ARG A 118 19.60 36.99 17.82
N ARG A 119 19.26 37.66 18.93
CA ARG A 119 20.21 38.45 19.73
C ARG A 119 21.35 37.57 20.24
N LEU A 120 21.05 36.43 20.84
CA LEU A 120 22.03 35.47 21.33
C LEU A 120 22.97 34.97 20.23
N LEU A 121 22.44 34.65 19.06
CA LEU A 121 23.25 34.25 17.89
C LEU A 121 24.19 35.38 17.44
N ASN A 122 23.71 36.63 17.36
CA ASN A 122 24.51 37.78 16.98
C ASN A 122 25.61 38.12 18.01
N GLU A 123 25.40 37.78 19.28
CA GLU A 123 26.37 37.90 20.35
C GLU A 123 27.38 36.74 20.42
N GLY A 124 27.33 35.79 19.48
CA GLY A 124 28.21 34.62 19.49
C GLY A 124 27.93 33.62 20.59
N LYS A 125 26.68 33.52 21.05
CA LYS A 125 26.20 32.59 22.12
C LYS A 125 25.30 31.52 21.57
N PRO A 126 25.78 30.64 20.65
CA PRO A 126 24.93 29.68 19.96
C PRO A 126 24.33 28.62 20.88
N GLU A 127 25.03 28.20 21.94
CA GLU A 127 24.51 27.23 22.91
C GLU A 127 23.29 27.78 23.69
N ALA A 128 23.36 29.05 24.12
CA ALA A 128 22.24 29.69 24.82
C ALA A 128 21.05 29.92 23.87
N ALA A 129 21.35 30.30 22.62
CA ALA A 129 20.31 30.43 21.58
C ALA A 129 19.63 29.07 21.31
N HIS A 130 20.39 27.99 21.18
CA HIS A 130 19.89 26.65 20.98
C HIS A 130 19.00 26.19 22.16
N ALA A 131 19.50 26.37 23.39
CA ALA A 131 18.74 26.00 24.62
C ALA A 131 17.41 26.75 24.72
N LEU A 132 17.39 28.05 24.36
CA LEU A 132 16.17 28.84 24.33
C LEU A 132 15.23 28.36 23.21
N ALA A 133 15.74 28.14 22.02
CA ALA A 133 14.94 27.66 20.87
C ALA A 133 14.35 26.27 21.15
N ALA A 134 15.14 25.35 21.68
CA ALA A 134 14.68 24.01 22.02
C ALA A 134 13.56 24.02 23.08
N ARG A 135 13.59 24.97 24.01
CA ARG A 135 12.58 25.12 25.05
C ARG A 135 11.31 25.84 24.56
N GLU A 136 11.44 26.86 23.74
CA GLU A 136 10.36 27.81 23.43
C GLU A 136 9.88 27.82 21.98
N LEU A 137 10.65 27.22 21.04
CA LEU A 137 10.34 27.25 19.59
C LEU A 137 10.14 25.85 19.00
N THR A 138 10.14 24.80 19.82
CA THR A 138 9.82 23.45 19.37
C THR A 138 8.36 23.10 19.70
N GLY A 139 7.78 22.18 18.96
CA GLY A 139 6.47 21.64 19.23
C GLY A 139 6.36 20.97 20.60
N VAL A 140 5.14 20.85 21.08
CA VAL A 140 4.83 20.19 22.36
C VAL A 140 4.26 18.82 22.05
N ILE A 141 4.81 17.77 22.65
CA ILE A 141 4.30 16.40 22.59
C ILE A 141 3.99 15.96 24.03
N HIS A 142 2.73 15.65 24.28
CA HIS A 142 2.27 15.14 25.56
C HIS A 142 2.30 13.61 25.54
N ARG A 143 2.57 13.01 26.72
CA ARG A 143 2.62 11.56 26.88
C ARG A 143 1.70 11.14 28.01
N LYS A 144 0.87 10.10 27.79
CA LYS A 144 0.12 9.45 28.85
C LYS A 144 1.06 8.62 29.74
N GLU A 145 0.83 8.64 31.03
CA GLU A 145 1.48 7.70 31.92
C GLU A 145 1.13 6.26 31.51
N ASN A 146 2.13 5.40 31.46
CA ASN A 146 2.00 3.99 31.07
C ASN A 146 1.59 3.74 29.61
N SER A 147 1.73 4.73 28.71
CA SER A 147 1.59 4.48 27.28
C SER A 147 2.69 3.54 26.79
N THR A 148 2.30 2.55 25.98
CA THR A 148 3.23 1.67 25.26
C THR A 148 3.64 2.24 23.90
N LEU A 149 3.08 3.40 23.52
CA LEU A 149 3.39 4.08 22.27
C LEU A 149 4.48 5.14 22.47
N ASP A 150 5.51 5.11 21.64
CA ASP A 150 6.71 5.95 21.81
C ASP A 150 6.49 7.43 21.45
N PHE A 151 5.47 7.75 20.67
CA PHE A 151 5.31 9.06 20.02
C PHE A 151 4.34 10.01 20.75
N GLY A 152 3.76 9.60 21.88
CA GLY A 152 2.80 10.43 22.63
C GLY A 152 1.62 10.86 21.78
N ASP A 153 1.11 12.10 21.99
CA ASP A 153 -0.01 12.65 21.26
C ASP A 153 0.30 13.09 19.80
N TYR A 154 1.57 13.10 19.42
CA TYR A 154 1.96 13.14 18.01
C TYR A 154 1.46 11.91 17.24
N GLY A 155 1.59 10.74 17.85
CA GLY A 155 1.11 9.46 17.35
C GLY A 155 1.98 8.85 16.24
N ALA A 156 1.43 7.80 15.65
CA ALA A 156 2.06 7.04 14.56
C ALA A 156 0.98 6.37 13.71
N GLN A 157 1.30 6.10 12.45
CA GLN A 157 0.50 5.20 11.63
C GLN A 157 0.70 3.76 12.11
N LEU A 158 -0.39 3.06 12.42
CA LEU A 158 -0.35 1.76 13.10
C LEU A 158 -0.60 0.59 12.16
N THR A 159 -0.06 -0.59 12.52
CA THR A 159 -0.57 -1.85 11.95
C THR A 159 -2.03 -2.06 12.37
N MET A 160 -2.86 -2.63 11.49
CA MET A 160 -4.19 -3.09 11.88
C MET A 160 -4.14 -4.50 12.47
N GLY A 161 -3.15 -5.32 12.08
CA GLY A 161 -2.91 -6.65 12.61
C GLY A 161 -2.66 -7.70 11.53
N ASP A 162 -2.91 -8.93 11.91
CA ASP A 162 -2.69 -10.12 11.09
C ASP A 162 -3.99 -10.91 10.90
N LEU A 163 -4.19 -11.41 9.69
CA LEU A 163 -5.19 -12.42 9.35
C LEU A 163 -4.47 -13.76 9.15
N TYR A 164 -4.80 -14.74 9.96
CA TYR A 164 -4.27 -16.10 9.86
C TYR A 164 -5.29 -17.05 9.28
N ILE A 165 -4.86 -17.88 8.31
CA ILE A 165 -5.68 -18.91 7.66
C ILE A 165 -4.95 -20.24 7.79
N GLY A 166 -5.32 -21.01 8.81
CA GLY A 166 -4.83 -22.38 9.01
C GLY A 166 -5.46 -23.34 8.00
N ILE A 167 -4.68 -24.24 7.44
CA ILE A 167 -5.09 -25.25 6.46
C ILE A 167 -4.60 -26.61 6.95
N GLU A 168 -5.53 -27.57 7.08
CA GLU A 168 -5.17 -28.94 7.45
C GLU A 168 -4.68 -29.71 6.24
N HIS A 169 -3.43 -30.20 6.31
CA HIS A 169 -2.82 -31.06 5.29
C HIS A 169 -2.74 -32.50 5.78
N GLU A 170 -2.81 -33.46 4.85
CA GLU A 170 -2.76 -34.91 5.12
C GLU A 170 -1.53 -35.60 4.50
N GLY A 171 -0.80 -34.89 3.62
CA GLY A 171 0.30 -35.41 2.82
C GLY A 171 1.57 -34.59 2.89
N GLU A 172 2.63 -35.10 2.28
CA GLU A 172 3.92 -34.42 2.14
C GLU A 172 3.82 -33.27 1.14
N ILE A 173 4.48 -32.15 1.46
CA ILE A 173 4.48 -30.93 0.65
C ILE A 173 5.67 -30.94 -0.32
N SER A 174 5.41 -30.62 -1.58
CA SER A 174 6.41 -30.49 -2.64
C SER A 174 6.05 -29.41 -3.66
N ASP A 175 6.96 -29.12 -4.58
CA ASP A 175 6.78 -28.22 -5.72
C ASP A 175 6.24 -26.82 -5.30
N TYR A 176 6.78 -26.30 -4.20
CA TYR A 176 6.37 -24.98 -3.69
C TYR A 176 6.87 -23.86 -4.60
N HIS A 177 5.96 -22.93 -4.90
CA HIS A 177 6.26 -21.71 -5.65
C HIS A 177 5.42 -20.55 -5.12
N ARG A 178 6.07 -19.42 -4.84
CA ARG A 178 5.43 -18.15 -4.42
C ARG A 178 5.91 -17.03 -5.33
N GLU A 179 4.98 -16.23 -5.87
CA GLU A 179 5.33 -15.14 -6.76
C GLU A 179 4.45 -13.89 -6.60
N LEU A 180 4.97 -12.75 -7.05
CA LEU A 180 4.25 -11.51 -7.30
C LEU A 180 4.48 -11.10 -8.76
N ASP A 181 3.43 -11.17 -9.57
CA ASP A 181 3.43 -10.72 -10.96
C ASP A 181 3.18 -9.22 -11.04
N LEU A 182 4.21 -8.45 -11.36
CA LEU A 182 4.12 -6.98 -11.45
C LEU A 182 3.33 -6.49 -12.67
N GLN A 183 3.10 -7.32 -13.70
CA GLN A 183 2.32 -6.93 -14.87
C GLN A 183 0.81 -7.01 -14.61
N GLN A 184 0.42 -7.77 -13.60
CA GLN A 184 -0.98 -7.98 -13.24
C GLN A 184 -1.31 -7.51 -11.82
N SER A 185 -0.30 -7.18 -11.02
CA SER A 185 -0.44 -6.90 -9.57
C SER A 185 -1.15 -8.05 -8.83
N ILE A 186 -0.72 -9.29 -9.13
CA ILE A 186 -1.29 -10.51 -8.55
C ILE A 186 -0.19 -11.30 -7.85
N GLY A 187 -0.40 -11.59 -6.56
CA GLY A 187 0.36 -12.57 -5.79
C GLY A 187 -0.19 -13.97 -6.02
N GLN A 188 0.68 -14.97 -6.09
CA GLN A 188 0.30 -16.37 -6.20
C GLN A 188 1.17 -17.26 -5.31
N VAL A 189 0.55 -18.32 -4.80
CA VAL A 189 1.26 -19.44 -4.15
C VAL A 189 0.70 -20.72 -4.74
N SER A 190 1.58 -21.66 -5.07
CA SER A 190 1.20 -23.01 -5.48
C SER A 190 2.12 -24.05 -4.88
N TYR A 191 1.58 -25.21 -4.55
CA TYR A 191 2.32 -26.36 -4.06
C TYR A 191 1.52 -27.66 -4.24
N ARG A 192 2.16 -28.77 -4.06
CA ARG A 192 1.53 -30.09 -4.03
C ARG A 192 1.53 -30.64 -2.60
N GLU A 193 0.47 -31.35 -2.29
CA GLU A 193 0.31 -32.17 -1.09
C GLU A 193 0.02 -33.59 -1.55
N GLY A 194 1.05 -34.40 -1.73
CA GLY A 194 0.94 -35.66 -2.48
C GLY A 194 0.39 -35.40 -3.89
N ASP A 195 -0.80 -35.95 -4.20
CA ASP A 195 -1.47 -35.72 -5.50
C ASP A 195 -2.36 -34.49 -5.54
N VAL A 196 -2.63 -33.86 -4.39
CA VAL A 196 -3.46 -32.67 -4.30
C VAL A 196 -2.68 -31.43 -4.70
N ILE A 197 -3.25 -30.64 -5.61
CA ILE A 197 -2.68 -29.35 -6.04
C ILE A 197 -3.38 -28.24 -5.25
N HIS A 198 -2.58 -27.39 -4.62
CA HIS A 198 -3.04 -26.18 -3.97
C HIS A 198 -2.64 -24.94 -4.79
N ARG A 199 -3.53 -23.98 -4.86
CA ARG A 199 -3.30 -22.67 -5.50
C ARG A 199 -3.93 -21.57 -4.67
N ARG A 200 -3.19 -20.47 -4.48
CA ARG A 200 -3.66 -19.27 -3.81
C ARG A 200 -3.43 -18.07 -4.69
N ILE A 201 -4.32 -17.08 -4.63
CA ILE A 201 -4.27 -15.84 -5.41
C ILE A 201 -4.55 -14.67 -4.46
N TYR A 202 -3.74 -13.62 -4.55
CA TYR A 202 -3.81 -12.43 -3.70
C TYR A 202 -3.77 -11.18 -4.56
N PHE A 203 -4.67 -10.22 -4.33
CA PHE A 203 -4.60 -8.92 -4.97
C PHE A 203 -5.37 -7.83 -4.21
N GLY A 204 -5.00 -6.57 -4.44
CA GLY A 204 -5.69 -5.41 -3.91
C GLY A 204 -6.45 -4.67 -5.01
N SER A 205 -7.78 -4.79 -5.05
CA SER A 205 -8.62 -4.09 -6.02
C SER A 205 -8.90 -2.66 -5.57
N TYR A 206 -8.35 -1.66 -6.27
CA TYR A 206 -8.67 -0.27 -6.05
C TYR A 206 -10.13 0.06 -6.44
N PRO A 207 -10.66 -0.35 -7.62
CA PRO A 207 -12.04 -0.07 -7.98
C PRO A 207 -13.06 -0.59 -6.99
N ARG A 208 -12.75 -1.70 -6.31
CA ARG A 208 -13.62 -2.37 -5.33
C ARG A 208 -13.27 -2.04 -3.88
N ARG A 209 -12.19 -1.29 -3.60
CA ARG A 209 -11.68 -1.02 -2.24
C ARG A 209 -11.52 -2.29 -1.41
N THR A 210 -11.11 -3.40 -2.02
CA THR A 210 -11.16 -4.75 -1.44
C THR A 210 -9.81 -5.44 -1.65
N LEU A 211 -9.27 -6.05 -0.60
CA LEU A 211 -8.23 -7.05 -0.71
C LEU A 211 -8.89 -8.41 -0.93
N VAL A 212 -8.39 -9.18 -1.89
CA VAL A 212 -8.97 -10.47 -2.27
C VAL A 212 -7.94 -11.58 -2.05
N TYR A 213 -8.36 -12.61 -1.33
CA TYR A 213 -7.55 -13.81 -1.08
C TYR A 213 -8.36 -15.03 -1.50
N ARG A 214 -7.83 -15.80 -2.44
CA ARG A 214 -8.50 -16.99 -2.95
C ARG A 214 -7.62 -18.22 -2.76
N PHE A 215 -8.23 -19.27 -2.24
CA PHE A 215 -7.63 -20.58 -2.00
C PHE A 215 -8.37 -21.61 -2.81
N GLU A 216 -7.63 -22.46 -3.51
CA GLU A 216 -8.15 -23.56 -4.31
C GLU A 216 -7.33 -24.83 -4.00
N ASN A 217 -8.02 -25.98 -3.91
CA ASN A 217 -7.37 -27.27 -3.82
C ASN A 217 -8.11 -28.32 -4.65
N SER A 218 -7.38 -29.35 -5.12
CA SER A 218 -7.94 -30.45 -5.92
C SER A 218 -8.38 -31.67 -5.10
N ALA A 219 -8.38 -31.58 -3.76
CA ALA A 219 -8.79 -32.67 -2.90
C ALA A 219 -10.28 -33.00 -3.11
N SER A 220 -10.64 -34.28 -3.23
CA SER A 220 -12.03 -34.70 -3.46
C SER A 220 -12.99 -34.29 -2.35
N GLY A 221 -12.53 -34.29 -1.09
CA GLY A 221 -13.26 -33.85 0.10
C GLY A 221 -13.02 -32.39 0.48
N GLY A 222 -12.24 -31.63 -0.30
CA GLY A 222 -11.80 -30.29 0.08
C GLY A 222 -10.79 -30.29 1.24
N ARG A 223 -10.60 -29.12 1.85
CA ARG A 223 -9.76 -28.93 3.05
C ARG A 223 -10.51 -28.13 4.10
N THR A 224 -10.15 -28.30 5.36
CA THR A 224 -10.65 -27.49 6.46
C THR A 224 -9.79 -26.23 6.61
N TYR A 225 -10.46 -25.08 6.64
CA TYR A 225 -9.82 -23.78 6.89
C TYR A 225 -10.24 -23.24 8.26
N ARG A 226 -9.25 -22.71 9.01
CA ARG A 226 -9.44 -22.02 10.30
C ARG A 226 -8.92 -20.60 10.19
N ILE A 227 -9.82 -19.63 10.24
CA ILE A 227 -9.49 -18.23 10.03
C ILE A 227 -9.63 -17.47 11.33
N ARG A 228 -8.63 -16.66 11.68
CA ARG A 228 -8.65 -15.77 12.85
C ARG A 228 -7.96 -14.46 12.55
N PHE A 229 -8.42 -13.41 13.21
CA PHE A 229 -7.69 -12.16 13.27
C PHE A 229 -6.86 -12.09 14.56
N ASP A 230 -5.65 -11.57 14.47
CA ASP A 230 -4.82 -11.16 15.58
C ASP A 230 -4.55 -9.66 15.44
N ILE A 231 -5.24 -8.85 16.24
CA ILE A 231 -5.19 -7.39 16.17
C ILE A 231 -4.73 -6.82 17.52
N PRO A 232 -3.77 -5.86 17.51
CA PRO A 232 -3.24 -5.24 18.73
C PRO A 232 -4.10 -4.08 19.24
N HIS A 233 -5.40 -4.07 18.92
CA HIS A 233 -6.36 -3.02 19.26
C HIS A 233 -7.48 -3.55 20.14
N VAL A 234 -8.22 -2.64 20.76
CA VAL A 234 -9.38 -3.00 21.57
C VAL A 234 -10.47 -3.58 20.65
N ARG A 235 -10.93 -4.78 20.95
CA ARG A 235 -12.05 -5.42 20.28
C ARG A 235 -13.34 -5.10 21.02
N LEU A 236 -14.35 -4.61 20.31
CA LEU A 236 -15.64 -4.22 20.87
C LEU A 236 -16.75 -5.19 20.49
N GLU A 237 -16.75 -5.65 19.23
CA GLU A 237 -17.80 -6.54 18.69
C GLU A 237 -17.21 -7.48 17.66
N GLU A 238 -17.62 -8.74 17.68
CA GLU A 238 -17.37 -9.72 16.64
C GLU A 238 -18.65 -10.44 16.28
N ARG A 239 -18.98 -10.54 14.98
CA ARG A 239 -20.19 -11.26 14.53
C ARG A 239 -20.00 -11.85 13.15
N LEU A 240 -20.67 -12.96 12.90
CA LEU A 240 -20.83 -13.54 11.56
C LEU A 240 -22.31 -13.50 11.16
N LYS A 241 -22.62 -12.85 10.03
CA LYS A 241 -23.96 -12.80 9.47
C LYS A 241 -23.89 -12.88 7.96
N ASN A 242 -24.67 -13.76 7.35
CA ASN A 242 -24.75 -13.94 5.88
C ASN A 242 -23.36 -14.13 5.24
N ASN A 243 -22.49 -14.90 5.87
CA ASN A 243 -21.11 -15.13 5.44
C ASN A 243 -20.24 -13.85 5.36
N VAL A 244 -20.63 -12.79 6.06
CA VAL A 244 -19.77 -11.62 6.32
C VAL A 244 -19.43 -11.62 7.79
N TYR A 245 -18.16 -11.76 8.10
CA TYR A 245 -17.63 -11.56 9.42
C TYR A 245 -17.30 -10.08 9.61
N VAL A 246 -17.72 -9.53 10.72
CA VAL A 246 -17.49 -8.12 11.11
C VAL A 246 -16.78 -8.10 12.44
N LEU A 247 -15.69 -7.35 12.52
CA LEU A 247 -14.97 -7.03 13.73
C LEU A 247 -14.93 -5.51 13.89
N LYS A 248 -15.47 -5.01 15.01
CA LYS A 248 -15.37 -3.59 15.41
C LYS A 248 -14.40 -3.44 16.55
N GLY A 249 -13.69 -2.34 16.54
CA GLY A 249 -12.74 -2.02 17.56
C GLY A 249 -12.42 -0.54 17.65
N GLU A 250 -11.47 -0.22 18.52
CA GLU A 250 -10.94 1.13 18.63
C GLU A 250 -9.44 1.11 18.95
N VAL A 251 -8.75 2.16 18.56
CA VAL A 251 -7.36 2.40 18.96
C VAL A 251 -7.35 2.84 20.41
N ALA A 252 -6.69 2.08 21.27
CA ALA A 252 -6.69 2.33 22.73
C ALA A 252 -6.15 3.72 23.12
N ASP A 253 -5.31 4.31 22.29
CA ASP A 253 -4.66 5.58 22.55
C ASP A 253 -5.62 6.78 22.42
N ASN A 254 -6.33 6.89 21.31
CA ASN A 254 -7.16 8.05 20.96
C ASN A 254 -8.65 7.75 20.81
N GLY A 255 -9.06 6.49 20.98
CA GLY A 255 -10.45 6.06 20.83
C GLY A 255 -10.93 6.06 19.37
N MET A 256 -10.02 6.10 18.37
CA MET A 256 -10.39 6.06 16.96
C MET A 256 -11.10 4.74 16.64
N PRO A 257 -12.40 4.76 16.31
CA PRO A 257 -13.13 3.55 16.00
C PRO A 257 -12.76 3.03 14.62
N PHE A 258 -12.83 1.70 14.47
CA PHE A 258 -12.65 1.04 13.19
C PHE A 258 -13.56 -0.17 13.02
N GLU A 259 -13.74 -0.58 11.79
CA GLU A 259 -14.41 -1.84 11.44
C GLU A 259 -13.63 -2.56 10.36
N ILE A 260 -13.53 -3.88 10.52
CA ILE A 260 -13.04 -4.83 9.54
C ILE A 260 -14.24 -5.66 9.08
N GLN A 261 -14.40 -5.83 7.76
CA GLN A 261 -15.36 -6.78 7.19
C GLN A 261 -14.63 -7.81 6.32
N LEU A 262 -14.97 -9.09 6.53
CA LEU A 262 -14.48 -10.22 5.75
C LEU A 262 -15.65 -10.99 5.14
N GLY A 263 -15.88 -10.79 3.85
CA GLY A 263 -16.86 -11.56 3.07
C GLY A 263 -16.28 -12.93 2.73
N ILE A 264 -17.05 -13.99 2.93
CA ILE A 264 -16.60 -15.38 2.77
C ILE A 264 -17.44 -16.05 1.69
N ARG A 265 -16.77 -16.58 0.66
CA ARG A 265 -17.37 -17.36 -0.42
C ARG A 265 -16.67 -18.70 -0.51
N THR A 266 -17.44 -19.77 -0.44
CA THR A 266 -16.94 -21.14 -0.44
C THR A 266 -17.93 -22.07 -1.10
N ASP A 267 -17.46 -23.22 -1.58
CA ASP A 267 -18.27 -24.35 -2.03
C ASP A 267 -18.59 -25.35 -0.89
N ALA A 268 -18.13 -25.07 0.34
CA ALA A 268 -18.50 -25.82 1.53
C ALA A 268 -19.96 -25.55 1.95
N GLU A 269 -20.54 -26.46 2.74
CA GLU A 269 -21.92 -26.35 3.21
C GLU A 269 -22.21 -25.14 4.08
N GLY A 270 -21.18 -24.59 4.78
CA GLY A 270 -21.35 -23.43 5.64
C GLY A 270 -20.08 -22.93 6.30
N VAL A 271 -20.23 -21.79 6.94
CA VAL A 271 -19.19 -21.14 7.75
C VAL A 271 -19.66 -21.09 9.19
N ARG A 272 -18.85 -21.57 10.12
CA ARG A 272 -19.13 -21.52 11.56
C ARG A 272 -18.20 -20.50 12.22
N PHE A 273 -18.74 -19.73 13.17
CA PHE A 273 -17.95 -18.87 14.03
C PHE A 273 -17.97 -19.41 15.45
N TYR A 274 -16.82 -19.77 15.96
CA TYR A 274 -16.69 -20.35 17.30
C TYR A 274 -15.34 -19.95 17.94
N GLU A 275 -15.38 -19.48 19.18
CA GLU A 275 -14.18 -19.04 19.94
C GLU A 275 -13.23 -18.14 19.17
N GLY A 276 -13.76 -17.08 18.51
CA GLY A 276 -12.97 -16.11 17.78
C GLY A 276 -12.39 -16.64 16.46
N LYS A 277 -12.83 -17.82 15.99
CA LYS A 277 -12.37 -18.44 14.75
C LYS A 277 -13.53 -18.73 13.80
N LEU A 278 -13.30 -18.48 12.52
CA LEU A 278 -14.18 -18.95 11.45
C LEU A 278 -13.67 -20.33 11.01
N ILE A 279 -14.58 -21.28 10.92
CA ILE A 279 -14.27 -22.68 10.54
C ILE A 279 -15.08 -23.02 9.31
N ILE A 280 -14.40 -23.52 8.27
CA ILE A 280 -14.97 -23.91 6.99
C ILE A 280 -14.45 -25.30 6.68
N ASP A 281 -15.33 -26.30 6.75
CA ASP A 281 -14.97 -27.71 6.57
C ASP A 281 -15.23 -28.15 5.13
N GLY A 282 -14.29 -28.89 4.54
CA GLY A 282 -14.46 -29.56 3.25
C GLY A 282 -14.54 -28.60 2.04
N ALA A 283 -13.91 -27.43 2.10
CA ALA A 283 -13.90 -26.49 1.00
C ALA A 283 -12.80 -26.82 -0.03
N ARG A 284 -13.17 -26.90 -1.31
CA ARG A 284 -12.23 -26.91 -2.44
C ARG A 284 -11.90 -25.50 -2.90
N THR A 285 -12.82 -24.57 -2.68
CA THR A 285 -12.63 -23.17 -3.01
C THR A 285 -13.06 -22.30 -1.84
N LEU A 286 -12.18 -21.36 -1.49
CA LEU A 286 -12.44 -20.31 -0.51
C LEU A 286 -11.99 -18.96 -1.08
N THR A 287 -12.88 -17.98 -1.11
CA THR A 287 -12.54 -16.60 -1.45
C THR A 287 -12.91 -15.69 -0.30
N LEU A 288 -11.92 -14.94 0.18
CA LEU A 288 -12.07 -13.95 1.24
C LEU A 288 -12.01 -12.56 0.61
N LEU A 289 -13.01 -11.72 0.92
CA LEU A 289 -13.15 -10.34 0.46
C LEU A 289 -13.01 -9.44 1.68
N HIS A 290 -11.88 -8.73 1.77
CA HIS A 290 -11.47 -8.01 2.97
C HIS A 290 -11.51 -6.51 2.74
N THR A 291 -12.22 -5.78 3.58
CA THR A 291 -12.20 -4.31 3.66
C THR A 291 -12.10 -3.86 5.11
N ALA A 292 -11.54 -2.67 5.31
CA ALA A 292 -11.50 -2.01 6.61
C ALA A 292 -11.65 -0.50 6.43
N SER A 293 -12.17 0.16 7.45
CA SER A 293 -12.27 1.62 7.53
C SER A 293 -12.23 2.08 8.97
N THR A 294 -11.79 3.33 9.19
CA THR A 294 -11.77 3.99 10.49
C THR A 294 -12.72 5.19 10.54
N GLY A 295 -13.00 5.69 11.73
CA GLY A 295 -13.74 6.94 11.95
C GLY A 295 -12.98 8.21 11.60
N TYR A 296 -11.75 8.09 11.06
CA TYR A 296 -10.95 9.21 10.62
C TYR A 296 -11.60 9.97 9.45
N GLN A 297 -11.64 11.28 9.56
CA GLN A 297 -12.03 12.18 8.48
C GLN A 297 -10.98 13.28 8.36
N ASN A 298 -10.43 13.47 7.16
CA ASN A 298 -9.42 14.48 6.92
C ASN A 298 -10.06 15.89 6.91
N GLU A 299 -10.37 16.41 8.08
CA GLU A 299 -11.03 17.71 8.29
C GLU A 299 -10.57 18.34 9.60
N PHE A 300 -9.76 19.40 9.50
CA PHE A 300 -9.30 20.17 10.64
C PHE A 300 -10.48 20.87 11.34
N PRO A 301 -10.53 20.94 12.69
CA PRO A 301 -9.57 20.42 13.67
C PRO A 301 -9.96 19.04 14.26
N ARG A 302 -11.06 18.45 13.82
CA ARG A 302 -11.64 17.26 14.48
C ARG A 302 -11.00 15.96 14.06
N TYR A 303 -10.67 15.81 12.78
CA TYR A 303 -10.12 14.59 12.17
C TYR A 303 -10.91 13.32 12.49
N SER A 304 -12.20 13.43 12.72
CA SER A 304 -13.10 12.33 13.07
C SER A 304 -14.53 12.64 12.60
N GLY A 305 -15.38 11.60 12.54
CA GLY A 305 -16.79 11.72 12.17
C GLY A 305 -17.17 11.04 10.87
N ARG A 306 -16.21 10.32 10.23
CA ARG A 306 -16.50 9.46 9.06
C ARG A 306 -17.43 8.34 9.48
N ASP A 307 -18.47 8.11 8.71
CA ASP A 307 -19.34 6.95 8.83
C ASP A 307 -18.63 5.73 8.19
N TYR A 308 -17.71 5.15 8.94
CA TYR A 308 -16.85 4.05 8.51
C TYR A 308 -17.63 2.75 8.28
N GLU A 309 -18.71 2.53 9.04
CA GLU A 309 -19.61 1.39 8.84
C GLU A 309 -20.31 1.47 7.50
N ALA A 310 -20.90 2.62 7.17
CA ALA A 310 -21.53 2.82 5.86
C ALA A 310 -20.52 2.77 4.70
N VAL A 311 -19.24 3.08 4.92
CA VAL A 311 -18.18 2.90 3.90
C VAL A 311 -17.96 1.42 3.63
N ASN A 312 -17.81 0.61 4.68
CA ASN A 312 -17.60 -0.84 4.56
C ASN A 312 -18.83 -1.53 4.01
N ASP A 313 -20.03 -1.16 4.47
CA ASP A 313 -21.29 -1.74 3.98
C ASP A 313 -21.46 -1.52 2.48
N ARG A 314 -21.21 -0.31 1.96
CA ARG A 314 -21.22 -0.05 0.52
C ARG A 314 -20.19 -0.86 -0.24
N THR A 315 -19.02 -1.07 0.33
CA THR A 315 -17.99 -1.92 -0.25
C THR A 315 -18.48 -3.38 -0.31
N ALA A 316 -19.04 -3.89 0.77
CA ALA A 316 -19.57 -5.24 0.86
C ALA A 316 -20.80 -5.48 -0.05
N GLU A 317 -21.68 -4.50 -0.19
CA GLU A 317 -22.78 -4.51 -1.17
C GLU A 317 -22.25 -4.69 -2.60
N GLY A 318 -21.13 -4.01 -2.93
CA GLY A 318 -20.44 -4.15 -4.21
C GLY A 318 -19.84 -5.53 -4.48
N TRP A 319 -19.76 -6.41 -3.48
CA TRP A 319 -19.37 -7.82 -3.69
C TRP A 319 -20.51 -8.67 -4.25
N SER A 320 -21.77 -8.28 -4.03
CA SER A 320 -22.93 -9.08 -4.40
C SER A 320 -23.02 -9.29 -5.93
N GLY A 321 -23.25 -10.52 -6.35
CA GLY A 321 -23.44 -10.88 -7.76
C GLY A 321 -22.20 -10.85 -8.64
N VAL A 322 -21.03 -10.46 -8.10
CA VAL A 322 -19.76 -10.37 -8.85
C VAL A 322 -18.87 -11.56 -8.50
N THR A 323 -18.39 -12.27 -9.49
CA THR A 323 -17.47 -13.40 -9.29
C THR A 323 -16.05 -12.89 -8.99
N TRP A 324 -15.21 -13.76 -8.39
CA TRP A 324 -13.81 -13.43 -8.17
C TRP A 324 -13.05 -13.15 -9.47
N ARG A 325 -13.45 -13.81 -10.58
CA ARG A 325 -12.82 -13.59 -11.91
C ARG A 325 -13.15 -12.21 -12.47
N GLU A 326 -14.38 -11.75 -12.30
CA GLU A 326 -14.77 -10.39 -12.69
C GLU A 326 -14.01 -9.37 -11.86
N MET A 327 -13.89 -9.57 -10.54
CA MET A 327 -13.07 -8.70 -9.67
C MET A 327 -11.61 -8.68 -10.08
N SER A 328 -11.04 -9.84 -10.41
CA SER A 328 -9.65 -9.97 -10.87
C SER A 328 -9.44 -9.27 -12.23
N ASN A 329 -10.38 -9.42 -13.16
CA ASN A 329 -10.30 -8.75 -14.46
C ASN A 329 -10.38 -7.23 -14.32
N GLU A 330 -11.33 -6.70 -13.55
CA GLU A 330 -11.44 -5.27 -13.25
C GLU A 330 -10.17 -4.72 -12.59
N HIS A 331 -9.60 -5.48 -11.64
CA HIS A 331 -8.33 -5.13 -11.00
C HIS A 331 -7.19 -5.05 -12.01
N ILE A 332 -7.05 -6.08 -12.86
CA ILE A 332 -5.99 -6.15 -13.88
C ILE A 332 -6.15 -5.03 -14.91
N GLU A 333 -7.37 -4.72 -15.34
CA GLU A 333 -7.64 -3.63 -16.30
C GLU A 333 -7.25 -2.28 -15.70
N ASP A 334 -7.73 -1.95 -14.49
CA ASP A 334 -7.40 -0.72 -13.77
C ASP A 334 -5.89 -0.58 -13.54
N TYR A 335 -5.26 -1.63 -13.06
CA TYR A 335 -3.83 -1.61 -12.77
C TYR A 335 -3.00 -1.44 -14.06
N ARG A 336 -3.31 -2.19 -15.11
CA ARG A 336 -2.60 -2.13 -16.39
C ARG A 336 -2.76 -0.81 -17.11
N GLU A 337 -3.86 -0.11 -16.93
CA GLU A 337 -4.03 1.25 -17.47
C GLU A 337 -2.90 2.17 -17.01
N LEU A 338 -2.42 2.02 -15.77
CA LEU A 338 -1.30 2.77 -15.22
C LEU A 338 0.05 2.10 -15.52
N PHE A 339 0.17 0.81 -15.23
CA PHE A 339 1.45 0.11 -15.29
C PHE A 339 2.03 0.02 -16.70
N SER A 340 1.21 -0.21 -17.72
CA SER A 340 1.66 -0.38 -19.10
C SER A 340 2.08 0.92 -19.82
N ARG A 341 1.94 2.08 -19.17
CA ARG A 341 2.34 3.39 -19.76
C ARG A 341 3.83 3.54 -19.93
N VAL A 342 4.64 2.84 -19.13
CA VAL A 342 6.10 2.91 -19.17
C VAL A 342 6.69 1.51 -19.14
N SER A 343 7.59 1.23 -20.08
CA SER A 343 8.43 0.05 -20.10
C SER A 343 9.90 0.45 -20.10
N LEU A 344 10.72 -0.31 -19.39
CA LEU A 344 12.17 -0.18 -19.39
C LEU A 344 12.78 -1.46 -19.94
N ARG A 345 13.75 -1.33 -20.84
CA ARG A 345 14.56 -2.45 -21.33
C ARG A 345 16.03 -2.10 -21.24
N LEU A 346 16.79 -3.00 -20.66
CA LEU A 346 18.25 -2.98 -20.66
C LEU A 346 18.73 -4.24 -21.41
N ASP A 347 19.56 -4.05 -22.44
CA ASP A 347 20.08 -5.18 -23.23
C ASP A 347 21.28 -5.80 -22.50
N GLY A 348 21.11 -7.04 -22.04
CA GLY A 348 22.15 -7.77 -21.32
C GLY A 348 21.61 -8.99 -20.57
N PRO A 349 22.38 -9.53 -19.61
CA PRO A 349 21.96 -10.70 -18.86
C PRO A 349 20.63 -10.47 -18.10
N ASP A 350 19.74 -11.44 -18.21
CA ASP A 350 18.51 -11.57 -17.44
C ASP A 350 18.45 -13.00 -16.88
N ARG A 351 18.36 -13.10 -15.56
CA ARG A 351 18.36 -14.38 -14.83
C ARG A 351 16.99 -14.68 -14.23
N ALA A 352 15.94 -14.38 -14.94
CA ALA A 352 14.55 -14.52 -14.47
C ALA A 352 14.17 -15.97 -14.05
N GLU A 353 14.93 -16.97 -14.53
CA GLU A 353 14.79 -18.38 -14.16
C GLU A 353 15.31 -18.70 -12.74
N ILE A 354 15.98 -17.75 -12.08
CA ILE A 354 16.53 -17.92 -10.73
C ILE A 354 15.61 -17.22 -9.73
N PRO A 355 15.32 -17.79 -8.52
CA PRO A 355 14.59 -17.12 -7.46
C PRO A 355 15.15 -15.73 -7.12
N THR A 356 14.28 -14.79 -6.78
CA THR A 356 14.65 -13.38 -6.61
C THR A 356 15.70 -13.17 -5.52
N ASP A 357 15.61 -13.86 -4.41
CA ASP A 357 16.60 -13.85 -3.34
C ASP A 357 17.98 -14.32 -3.81
N ALA A 358 18.04 -15.40 -4.57
CA ALA A 358 19.29 -15.93 -5.15
C ALA A 358 19.87 -14.96 -6.22
N ARG A 359 19.01 -14.26 -7.02
CA ARG A 359 19.44 -13.19 -7.93
C ARG A 359 20.10 -12.05 -7.16
N LEU A 360 19.46 -11.58 -6.07
CA LEU A 360 19.98 -10.51 -5.22
C LEU A 360 21.33 -10.87 -4.60
N GLN A 361 21.47 -12.11 -4.09
CA GLN A 361 22.73 -12.58 -3.53
C GLN A 361 23.87 -12.58 -4.56
N ARG A 362 23.61 -13.05 -5.78
CA ARG A 362 24.59 -13.04 -6.87
C ARG A 362 24.94 -11.64 -7.32
N TYR A 363 23.94 -10.74 -7.42
CA TYR A 363 24.14 -9.35 -7.80
C TYR A 363 25.07 -8.62 -6.82
N VAL A 364 24.90 -8.82 -5.49
CA VAL A 364 25.78 -8.28 -4.45
C VAL A 364 27.22 -8.83 -4.57
N GLN A 365 27.39 -10.07 -5.09
CA GLN A 365 28.70 -10.67 -5.34
C GLN A 365 29.36 -10.19 -6.65
N GLY A 366 28.68 -9.34 -7.43
CA GLY A 366 29.20 -8.73 -8.65
C GLY A 366 28.72 -9.37 -9.95
N ASP A 367 27.79 -10.34 -9.90
CA ASP A 367 27.16 -10.88 -11.10
C ASP A 367 26.23 -9.84 -11.72
N LEU A 368 26.48 -9.46 -12.95
CA LEU A 368 25.59 -8.53 -13.67
C LEU A 368 24.25 -9.20 -13.99
N ASP A 369 23.15 -8.53 -13.63
CA ASP A 369 21.78 -8.94 -13.93
C ASP A 369 20.94 -7.71 -14.26
N LEU A 370 20.88 -7.35 -15.55
CA LEU A 370 20.13 -6.20 -16.03
C LEU A 370 18.60 -6.42 -15.96
N GLY A 371 18.16 -7.68 -16.02
CA GLY A 371 16.76 -8.03 -15.78
C GLY A 371 16.33 -7.72 -14.34
N LEU A 372 17.21 -7.90 -13.35
CA LEU A 372 16.94 -7.52 -11.96
C LEU A 372 16.84 -6.00 -11.78
N GLU A 373 17.67 -5.22 -12.47
CA GLU A 373 17.59 -3.75 -12.46
C GLU A 373 16.26 -3.25 -13.05
N VAL A 374 15.82 -3.87 -14.17
CA VAL A 374 14.50 -3.60 -14.76
C VAL A 374 13.37 -3.99 -13.81
N LEU A 375 13.48 -5.15 -13.18
CA LEU A 375 12.51 -5.63 -12.19
C LEU A 375 12.40 -4.64 -11.00
N PHE A 376 13.53 -4.15 -10.48
CA PHE A 376 13.58 -3.18 -9.39
C PHE A 376 12.92 -1.84 -9.77
N PHE A 377 13.18 -1.32 -10.96
CA PHE A 377 12.51 -0.13 -11.48
C PHE A 377 10.98 -0.31 -11.56
N GLN A 378 10.51 -1.42 -12.11
CA GLN A 378 9.09 -1.71 -12.23
C GLN A 378 8.43 -2.03 -10.88
N TYR A 379 9.19 -2.59 -9.94
CA TYR A 379 8.72 -2.81 -8.57
C TYR A 379 8.45 -1.49 -7.83
N GLY A 380 9.31 -0.47 -8.02
CA GLY A 380 9.04 0.87 -7.50
C GLY A 380 7.74 1.47 -8.05
N ARG A 381 7.47 1.29 -9.36
CA ARG A 381 6.19 1.72 -9.97
C ARG A 381 5.00 0.92 -9.44
N TYR A 382 5.16 -0.39 -9.26
CA TYR A 382 4.17 -1.26 -8.64
C TYR A 382 3.78 -0.77 -7.24
N LEU A 383 4.76 -0.48 -6.38
CA LEU A 383 4.51 0.01 -5.02
C LEU A 383 3.75 1.35 -5.03
N MET A 384 4.09 2.26 -5.94
CA MET A 384 3.38 3.53 -6.08
C MET A 384 1.93 3.34 -6.52
N ILE A 385 1.65 2.51 -7.53
CA ILE A 385 0.28 2.23 -8.00
C ILE A 385 -0.55 1.54 -6.91
N SER A 386 0.06 0.58 -6.19
CA SER A 386 -0.62 -0.18 -5.15
C SER A 386 -0.86 0.63 -3.88
N GLY A 387 -0.03 1.64 -3.61
CA GLY A 387 -0.08 2.40 -2.35
C GLY A 387 -0.67 3.80 -2.47
N SER A 388 -0.72 4.42 -3.66
CA SER A 388 -1.13 5.82 -3.82
C SER A 388 -2.09 5.99 -5.00
N ARG A 389 -3.36 6.19 -4.70
CA ARG A 389 -4.46 6.32 -5.66
C ARG A 389 -5.32 7.53 -5.36
N PRO A 390 -6.00 8.12 -6.34
CA PRO A 390 -6.93 9.24 -6.11
C PRO A 390 -7.92 8.96 -4.98
N GLY A 391 -8.12 9.91 -4.09
CA GLY A 391 -9.03 9.80 -2.95
C GLY A 391 -8.49 9.03 -1.73
N THR A 392 -7.21 8.65 -1.74
CA THR A 392 -6.52 8.06 -0.58
C THR A 392 -5.68 9.10 0.15
N LEU A 393 -5.19 8.77 1.35
CA LEU A 393 -4.11 9.50 2.01
C LEU A 393 -2.78 9.24 1.28
N PRO A 394 -1.78 10.13 1.40
CA PRO A 394 -0.48 9.91 0.78
C PRO A 394 0.26 8.70 1.36
N LEU A 395 1.33 8.30 0.67
CA LEU A 395 2.27 7.32 1.20
C LEU A 395 2.94 7.86 2.46
N THR A 396 3.05 7.03 3.49
CA THR A 396 3.89 7.29 4.67
C THR A 396 5.34 6.90 4.39
N LEU A 397 6.23 7.03 5.36
CA LEU A 397 7.63 6.58 5.25
C LEU A 397 7.78 5.12 4.79
N GLN A 398 6.83 4.26 5.16
CA GLN A 398 6.77 2.84 4.76
C GLN A 398 5.71 2.56 3.68
N GLY A 399 5.22 3.59 2.99
CA GLY A 399 4.15 3.43 2.00
C GLY A 399 2.79 3.18 2.64
N LYS A 400 2.20 2.01 2.38
CA LYS A 400 0.93 1.54 2.99
C LYS A 400 1.14 0.29 3.84
N TRP A 401 2.40 -0.10 4.08
CA TRP A 401 2.73 -1.36 4.74
C TRP A 401 3.47 -1.09 6.06
N ASN A 402 2.87 -1.50 7.17
CA ASN A 402 3.43 -1.37 8.51
C ASN A 402 2.94 -2.50 9.40
N HIS A 403 3.85 -3.23 10.03
CA HIS A 403 3.55 -4.34 10.93
C HIS A 403 3.70 -3.98 12.42
N SER A 404 4.00 -2.72 12.73
CA SER A 404 4.37 -2.30 14.09
C SER A 404 3.37 -1.32 14.69
N MET A 405 3.23 -1.38 16.02
CA MET A 405 2.57 -0.36 16.84
C MET A 405 3.51 0.82 17.16
N ASN A 406 4.83 0.60 17.07
CA ASN A 406 5.86 1.61 17.26
C ASN A 406 6.82 1.59 16.05
N PRO A 407 6.36 2.01 14.86
CA PRO A 407 7.18 1.99 13.67
C PRO A 407 8.31 3.03 13.74
N PRO A 408 9.45 2.79 13.08
CA PRO A 408 10.50 3.79 12.95
C PRO A 408 9.94 5.13 12.47
N TRP A 409 10.35 6.22 13.15
CA TRP A 409 9.89 7.60 12.88
C TRP A 409 8.37 7.76 12.76
N ALA A 410 7.62 7.05 13.62
CA ALA A 410 6.15 7.07 13.62
C ALA A 410 5.49 6.62 12.33
N ASN A 411 6.25 6.18 11.34
CA ASN A 411 5.78 5.95 9.97
C ASN A 411 4.96 7.15 9.45
N ASP A 412 5.43 8.35 9.67
CA ASP A 412 4.74 9.60 9.38
C ASP A 412 5.01 10.14 7.95
N TYR A 413 4.75 11.42 7.69
CA TYR A 413 4.85 12.02 6.36
C TYR A 413 6.11 12.85 6.12
N HIS A 414 7.07 12.95 7.00
CA HIS A 414 8.34 13.70 6.87
C HIS A 414 8.47 14.65 5.68
N MET A 415 7.97 15.90 5.84
CA MET A 415 7.82 16.86 4.73
C MET A 415 9.09 17.62 4.36
N ASN A 416 10.25 17.29 4.95
CA ASN A 416 11.51 17.96 4.61
C ASN A 416 12.21 17.41 3.36
N ILE A 417 12.09 16.08 3.10
CA ILE A 417 12.63 15.42 1.89
C ILE A 417 11.96 14.08 1.58
N ASN A 418 11.63 13.28 2.60
CA ASN A 418 11.16 11.91 2.38
C ASN A 418 9.87 11.88 1.57
N GLN A 419 8.92 12.72 1.93
CA GLN A 419 7.64 12.80 1.22
C GLN A 419 7.82 13.23 -0.23
N GLN A 420 8.71 14.19 -0.50
CA GLN A 420 9.05 14.58 -1.87
C GLN A 420 9.68 13.42 -2.65
N MET A 421 10.64 12.71 -2.05
CA MET A 421 11.32 11.58 -2.70
C MET A 421 10.38 10.44 -3.04
N LEU A 422 9.40 10.15 -2.19
CA LEU A 422 8.38 9.13 -2.46
C LEU A 422 7.61 9.42 -3.75
N TYR A 423 7.37 10.69 -4.08
CA TYR A 423 6.57 11.11 -5.23
C TYR A 423 7.39 11.60 -6.44
N TRP A 424 8.73 11.69 -6.35
CA TRP A 424 9.56 12.08 -7.50
C TRP A 424 9.34 11.23 -8.75
N PRO A 425 9.11 9.90 -8.66
CA PRO A 425 8.87 9.10 -9.85
C PRO A 425 7.48 9.28 -10.47
N ALA A 426 6.51 9.92 -9.80
CA ALA A 426 5.11 9.93 -10.24
C ALA A 426 4.95 10.41 -11.71
N GLU A 427 5.30 11.64 -12.03
CA GLU A 427 5.14 12.19 -13.38
C GLU A 427 6.12 11.59 -14.38
N VAL A 428 7.40 11.44 -13.98
CA VAL A 428 8.46 10.95 -14.89
C VAL A 428 8.30 9.48 -15.27
N THR A 429 7.50 8.72 -14.50
CA THR A 429 7.17 7.32 -14.81
C THR A 429 5.71 7.12 -15.22
N GLY A 430 5.01 8.20 -15.63
CA GLY A 430 3.67 8.15 -16.22
C GLY A 430 2.55 7.82 -15.21
N LEU A 431 2.70 8.23 -13.93
CA LEU A 431 1.77 7.97 -12.84
C LEU A 431 1.29 9.27 -12.14
N PRO A 432 0.86 10.33 -12.88
CA PRO A 432 0.47 11.59 -12.25
C PRO A 432 -0.73 11.44 -11.30
N GLU A 433 -1.63 10.48 -11.55
CA GLU A 433 -2.76 10.18 -10.68
C GLU A 433 -2.32 9.71 -9.28
N SER A 434 -1.18 9.03 -9.20
CA SER A 434 -0.61 8.59 -7.92
C SER A 434 -0.06 9.76 -7.08
N HIS A 435 0.09 10.96 -7.66
CA HIS A 435 0.52 12.16 -6.94
C HIS A 435 -0.66 12.93 -6.30
N GLU A 436 -1.90 12.72 -6.76
CA GLU A 436 -3.09 13.41 -6.25
C GLU A 436 -3.29 13.32 -4.72
N PRO A 437 -3.04 12.16 -4.07
CA PRO A 437 -3.15 12.05 -2.60
C PRO A 437 -2.28 13.06 -1.85
N LEU A 438 -1.05 13.28 -2.30
CA LEU A 438 -0.15 14.27 -1.69
C LEU A 438 -0.68 15.69 -1.87
N PHE A 439 -1.19 16.04 -3.05
CA PHE A 439 -1.78 17.35 -3.28
C PHE A 439 -3.03 17.58 -2.42
N GLY A 440 -3.86 16.56 -2.25
CA GLY A 440 -5.01 16.58 -1.34
C GLY A 440 -4.57 16.86 0.09
N TYR A 441 -3.58 16.12 0.58
CA TYR A 441 -3.04 16.30 1.92
C TYR A 441 -2.43 17.69 2.14
N ILE A 442 -1.63 18.20 1.19
CA ILE A 442 -1.05 19.56 1.27
C ILE A 442 -2.13 20.64 1.40
N LYS A 443 -3.25 20.50 0.72
CA LYS A 443 -4.37 21.45 0.85
C LYS A 443 -4.95 21.46 2.25
N GLU A 444 -5.09 20.31 2.89
CA GLU A 444 -5.59 20.20 4.26
C GLU A 444 -4.60 20.71 5.31
N LEU A 445 -3.28 20.75 4.98
CA LEU A 445 -2.27 21.34 5.86
C LEU A 445 -2.28 22.88 5.91
N VAL A 446 -3.02 23.55 5.04
CA VAL A 446 -3.05 25.04 4.99
C VAL A 446 -3.55 25.62 6.31
N GLN A 447 -4.70 25.15 6.82
CA GLN A 447 -5.30 25.69 8.05
C GLN A 447 -4.42 25.47 9.28
N PRO A 448 -3.96 24.23 9.62
CA PRO A 448 -3.04 24.03 10.73
C PRO A 448 -1.71 24.75 10.51
N GLY A 449 -1.21 24.84 9.26
CA GLY A 449 -0.01 25.57 8.90
C GLY A 449 -0.10 27.08 9.10
N GLU A 450 -1.29 27.70 8.93
CA GLU A 450 -1.53 29.10 9.26
C GLU A 450 -1.42 29.35 10.77
N LEU A 451 -1.93 28.43 11.58
CA LEU A 451 -1.75 28.48 13.03
C LEU A 451 -0.27 28.37 13.40
N ALA A 452 0.46 27.43 12.82
CA ALA A 452 1.89 27.26 13.06
C ALA A 452 2.69 28.51 12.65
N ALA A 453 2.41 29.09 11.49
CA ALA A 453 3.05 30.33 11.03
C ALA A 453 2.84 31.50 12.00
N ARG A 454 1.61 31.63 12.53
CA ARG A 454 1.29 32.67 13.51
C ARG A 454 1.98 32.42 14.85
N GLU A 455 1.88 31.23 15.40
CA GLU A 455 2.35 30.94 16.76
C GLU A 455 3.89 30.86 16.83
N PHE A 456 4.54 30.19 15.90
CA PHE A 456 6.00 30.03 15.91
C PHE A 456 6.77 31.19 15.31
N PHE A 457 6.19 31.88 14.32
CA PHE A 457 6.93 32.90 13.55
C PHE A 457 6.33 34.32 13.62
N GLY A 458 5.10 34.49 14.14
CA GLY A 458 4.38 35.77 14.11
C GLY A 458 4.14 36.24 12.67
N ALA A 459 3.99 35.30 11.73
CA ALA A 459 3.92 35.59 10.30
C ALA A 459 2.52 35.30 9.74
N ARG A 460 2.22 35.94 8.59
CA ARG A 460 1.09 35.58 7.74
C ARG A 460 1.48 34.45 6.79
N GLY A 461 0.49 33.79 6.20
CA GLY A 461 0.67 32.61 5.36
C GLY A 461 0.71 31.35 6.20
N TRP A 462 1.28 30.29 5.69
CA TRP A 462 1.31 28.99 6.35
C TRP A 462 2.69 28.35 6.26
N VAL A 463 2.98 27.44 7.16
CA VAL A 463 4.24 26.70 7.23
C VAL A 463 3.95 25.24 7.57
N VAL A 464 4.76 24.36 7.00
CA VAL A 464 4.82 22.93 7.36
C VAL A 464 6.25 22.63 7.76
N ASN A 465 6.43 22.06 8.94
CA ASN A 465 7.74 21.65 9.44
C ASN A 465 8.07 20.20 8.99
N THR A 466 9.16 19.64 9.51
CA THR A 466 9.66 18.33 9.08
C THR A 466 8.68 17.17 9.38
N MET A 467 8.16 17.14 10.61
CA MET A 467 7.32 16.07 11.09
C MET A 467 5.84 16.43 10.89
N ASN A 468 5.10 15.56 10.23
CA ASN A 468 3.67 15.72 9.97
C ASN A 468 2.98 14.37 10.10
N ASN A 469 1.74 14.40 10.55
CA ASN A 469 0.89 13.22 10.73
C ASN A 469 -0.47 13.40 10.07
N ALA A 470 -1.33 12.40 10.19
CA ALA A 470 -2.68 12.46 9.62
C ALA A 470 -3.58 13.51 10.30
N PHE A 471 -3.18 14.12 11.42
CA PHE A 471 -3.98 15.06 12.22
C PHE A 471 -3.52 16.51 12.10
N GLY A 472 -2.82 16.88 11.03
CA GLY A 472 -2.40 18.26 10.79
C GLY A 472 -1.37 18.79 11.77
N TYR A 473 -0.57 17.95 12.38
CA TYR A 473 0.63 18.37 13.11
C TYR A 473 1.61 18.99 12.11
N THR A 474 2.00 20.25 12.34
CA THR A 474 2.81 21.02 11.37
C THR A 474 4.06 21.66 11.97
#